data_efb38024a497992a224d31684f2078a2
#
_entry.id   efb38024a497992a224d31684f2078a2
#
_cell.length_a   1.000
_cell.length_b   1.000
_cell.length_c   1.000
_cell.angle_alpha   90.00
_cell.angle_beta   90.00
_cell.angle_gamma   90.00
#
_symmetry.space_group_name_H-M   'P 1'
#
loop_
_entity.id
_entity.type
_entity.pdbx_description
1 polymer ?
#
loop_
_entity_poly.entity_id
_entity_poly.type
_entity_poly.pdbx_seq_one_letter_code
_entity_poly.pdbx_strand_id
1 'polypeptide(L)'
;IVLEKDLSKSYEKIDMVTTPDGSPVAMVHCNNCTSDLNAWINLFKEYQELLGIPVDMNEVYGKLYNHALTGNADCGGLISFNYISGEPVTGFADGRPMFVRSANDKFSLANFMRTHLYASVGVLKIGNDILFK
;
A
#
# COMPACT_ATOMS: atom_id res chain seq x y z
N ILE A 1 1.96 9.87 13.82
CA ILE A 1 0.86 10.36 14.68
C ILE A 1 1.49 11.12 15.83
N VAL A 2 1.10 12.38 16.02
CA VAL A 2 1.47 13.17 17.21
C VAL A 2 0.62 12.67 18.38
N LEU A 3 1.27 12.37 19.50
CA LEU A 3 0.63 11.86 20.70
C LEU A 3 0.45 12.97 21.74
N GLU A 4 -0.57 12.86 22.57
CA GLU A 4 -0.75 13.78 23.73
C GLU A 4 0.24 13.47 24.86
N LYS A 5 0.73 12.24 24.94
CA LYS A 5 1.69 11.73 25.93
C LYS A 5 2.48 10.58 25.37
N ASP A 6 3.63 10.28 25.97
CA ASP A 6 4.43 9.13 25.60
C ASP A 6 3.65 7.80 25.70
N LEU A 7 4.05 6.82 24.89
CA LEU A 7 3.52 5.48 24.98
C LEU A 7 3.89 4.84 26.33
N SER A 8 2.98 4.08 26.90
CA SER A 8 3.17 3.41 28.20
C SER A 8 4.28 2.36 28.22
N LYS A 9 4.69 1.90 27.04
CA LYS A 9 5.78 0.93 26.83
C LYS A 9 6.36 1.08 25.43
N SER A 10 7.56 0.54 25.21
CA SER A 10 8.17 0.42 23.89
C SER A 10 7.48 -0.66 23.06
N TYR A 11 7.35 -0.42 21.76
CA TYR A 11 6.87 -1.37 20.76
C TYR A 11 7.94 -1.49 19.68
N GLU A 12 8.36 -2.70 19.37
CA GLU A 12 9.40 -2.97 18.36
C GLU A 12 9.05 -2.42 16.95
N LYS A 13 7.76 -2.30 16.66
CA LYS A 13 7.24 -1.87 15.34
C LYS A 13 6.90 -0.38 15.26
N ILE A 14 7.18 0.38 16.32
CA ILE A 14 6.88 1.80 16.41
C ILE A 14 8.13 2.55 16.82
N ASP A 15 8.55 3.48 15.97
CA ASP A 15 9.61 4.43 16.28
C ASP A 15 9.02 5.63 17.00
N MET A 16 9.70 6.07 18.07
CA MET A 16 9.34 7.29 18.77
C MET A 16 10.29 8.41 18.36
N VAL A 17 9.73 9.47 17.85
CA VAL A 17 10.42 10.72 17.52
C VAL A 17 9.70 11.90 18.17
N THR A 18 10.21 13.11 18.01
CA THR A 18 9.58 14.31 18.55
C THR A 18 9.35 15.35 17.45
N THR A 19 8.31 16.15 17.61
CA THR A 19 8.14 17.39 16.87
C THR A 19 9.18 18.43 17.30
N PRO A 20 9.39 19.52 16.56
CA PRO A 20 10.31 20.59 16.98
C PRO A 20 9.99 21.24 18.33
N ASP A 21 8.72 21.21 18.75
CA ASP A 21 8.28 21.73 20.06
C ASP A 21 8.35 20.67 21.19
N GLY A 22 8.85 19.47 20.88
CA GLY A 22 9.05 18.40 21.86
C GLY A 22 7.87 17.45 22.06
N SER A 23 6.78 17.59 21.31
CA SER A 23 5.65 16.66 21.41
C SER A 23 6.02 15.25 20.90
N PRO A 24 5.62 14.17 21.59
CA PRO A 24 5.96 12.81 21.15
C PRO A 24 5.21 12.41 19.88
N VAL A 25 5.89 11.73 18.99
CA VAL A 25 5.36 11.22 17.71
C VAL A 25 5.62 9.74 17.60
N ALA A 26 4.56 8.96 17.43
CA ALA A 26 4.65 7.56 17.06
C ALA A 26 4.70 7.42 15.53
N MET A 27 5.68 6.71 15.02
CA MET A 27 5.91 6.51 13.59
C MET A 27 6.05 5.02 13.27
N VAL A 28 5.33 4.60 12.24
CA VAL A 28 5.48 3.25 11.65
C VAL A 28 6.16 3.39 10.31
N HIS A 29 7.30 2.75 10.14
CA HIS A 29 8.03 2.72 8.87
C HIS A 29 7.51 1.59 7.99
N CYS A 30 7.02 1.96 6.79
CA CYS A 30 6.66 1.02 5.74
C CYS A 30 7.68 1.15 4.61
N ASN A 31 8.46 0.09 4.36
CA ASN A 31 9.43 0.10 3.26
C ASN A 31 8.76 -0.07 1.90
N ASN A 32 7.62 -0.75 1.88
CA ASN A 32 6.93 -1.12 0.66
C ASN A 32 5.55 -0.46 0.60
N CYS A 33 5.49 0.77 0.08
CA CYS A 33 4.23 1.49 -0.12
C CYS A 33 3.75 1.35 -1.57
N THR A 34 4.15 2.26 -2.46
CA THR A 34 3.59 2.39 -3.80
C THR A 34 4.50 1.86 -4.92
N SER A 35 5.69 1.35 -4.62
CA SER A 35 6.64 0.93 -5.65
C SER A 35 6.11 -0.19 -6.53
N ASP A 36 5.48 -1.21 -5.96
CA ASP A 36 4.85 -2.30 -6.72
C ASP A 36 3.62 -1.81 -7.49
N LEU A 37 2.77 -0.98 -6.87
CA LEU A 37 1.64 -0.33 -7.54
C LEU A 37 2.10 0.47 -8.76
N ASN A 38 3.17 1.25 -8.63
CA ASN A 38 3.73 2.03 -9.73
C ASN A 38 4.26 1.14 -10.87
N ALA A 39 4.85 -0.01 -10.55
CA ALA A 39 5.29 -0.97 -11.57
C ALA A 39 4.10 -1.47 -12.41
N TRP A 40 2.99 -1.80 -11.78
CA TRP A 40 1.76 -2.18 -12.48
C TRP A 40 1.16 -1.04 -13.32
N ILE A 41 1.16 0.19 -12.81
CA ILE A 41 0.65 1.35 -13.55
C ILE A 41 1.55 1.64 -14.76
N ASN A 42 2.87 1.48 -14.62
CA ASN A 42 3.79 1.60 -15.75
C ASN A 42 3.54 0.53 -16.82
N LEU A 43 3.17 -0.68 -16.44
CA LEU A 43 2.78 -1.71 -17.41
C LEU A 43 1.54 -1.29 -18.21
N PHE A 44 0.54 -0.67 -17.57
CA PHE A 44 -0.62 -0.11 -18.29
C PHE A 44 -0.25 1.07 -19.20
N LYS A 45 0.71 1.89 -18.78
CA LYS A 45 1.29 2.95 -19.63
C LYS A 45 1.93 2.35 -20.88
N GLU A 46 2.81 1.37 -20.72
CA GLU A 46 3.46 0.69 -21.85
C GLU A 46 2.45 0.08 -22.82
N TYR A 47 1.37 -0.49 -22.31
CA TYR A 47 0.28 -1.01 -23.16
C TYR A 47 -0.41 0.10 -23.96
N GLN A 48 -0.68 1.26 -23.36
CA GLN A 48 -1.26 2.40 -24.09
C GLN A 48 -0.31 2.93 -25.17
N GLU A 49 0.98 3.06 -24.85
CA GLU A 49 2.02 3.48 -25.79
C GLU A 49 2.13 2.51 -26.98
N LEU A 50 2.04 1.21 -26.72
CA LEU A 50 2.05 0.16 -27.76
C LEU A 50 0.85 0.33 -28.73
N LEU A 51 -0.30 0.79 -28.23
CA LEU A 51 -1.49 1.07 -29.05
C LEU A 51 -1.44 2.44 -29.73
N GLY A 52 -0.37 3.21 -29.55
CA GLY A 52 -0.25 4.58 -30.10
C GLY A 52 -1.16 5.60 -29.42
N ILE A 53 -1.62 5.32 -28.20
CA ILE A 53 -2.48 6.21 -27.41
C ILE A 53 -1.58 7.18 -26.63
N PRO A 54 -1.76 8.51 -26.76
CA PRO A 54 -1.03 9.48 -25.93
C PRO A 54 -1.27 9.24 -24.45
N VAL A 55 -0.20 9.32 -23.65
CA VAL A 55 -0.26 9.04 -22.21
C VAL A 55 0.03 10.29 -21.39
N ASP A 56 -0.93 10.70 -20.57
CA ASP A 56 -0.74 11.62 -19.45
C ASP A 56 -0.80 10.80 -18.15
N MET A 57 0.33 10.70 -17.44
CA MET A 57 0.41 9.92 -16.22
C MET A 57 -0.51 10.41 -15.11
N ASN A 58 -0.75 11.73 -14.99
CA ASN A 58 -1.68 12.25 -13.99
C ASN A 58 -3.11 11.77 -14.27
N GLU A 59 -3.48 11.76 -15.55
CA GLU A 59 -4.78 11.23 -15.99
C GLU A 59 -4.88 9.73 -15.75
N VAL A 60 -3.84 8.97 -16.05
CA VAL A 60 -3.78 7.51 -15.82
C VAL A 60 -3.95 7.19 -14.34
N TYR A 61 -3.18 7.82 -13.46
CA TYR A 61 -3.33 7.65 -12.01
C TYR A 61 -4.73 8.01 -11.53
N GLY A 62 -5.22 9.18 -11.91
CA GLY A 62 -6.55 9.65 -11.52
C GLY A 62 -7.66 8.69 -11.93
N LYS A 63 -7.64 8.23 -13.18
CA LYS A 63 -8.63 7.28 -13.70
C LYS A 63 -8.57 5.92 -12.99
N LEU A 64 -7.37 5.36 -12.82
CA LEU A 64 -7.18 4.06 -12.19
C LEU A 64 -7.59 4.07 -10.71
N TYR A 65 -7.21 5.13 -9.96
CA TYR A 65 -7.58 5.24 -8.54
C TYR A 65 -9.08 5.45 -8.36
N ASN A 66 -9.70 6.30 -9.16
CA ASN A 66 -11.16 6.47 -9.12
C ASN A 66 -11.89 5.19 -9.54
N HIS A 67 -11.37 4.46 -10.54
CA HIS A 67 -11.96 3.20 -10.96
C HIS A 67 -11.87 2.12 -9.86
N ALA A 68 -10.79 2.10 -9.07
CA ALA A 68 -10.65 1.20 -7.93
C ALA A 68 -11.78 1.33 -6.90
N LEU A 69 -12.39 2.52 -6.76
CA LEU A 69 -13.53 2.76 -5.86
C LEU A 69 -14.77 1.97 -6.27
N THR A 70 -14.90 1.58 -7.52
CA THR A 70 -16.01 0.76 -8.04
C THR A 70 -15.82 -0.74 -7.79
N GLY A 71 -14.64 -1.15 -7.32
CA GLY A 71 -14.34 -2.54 -7.01
C GLY A 71 -15.07 -3.04 -5.76
N ASN A 72 -15.10 -4.35 -5.59
CA ASN A 72 -15.65 -4.98 -4.38
C ASN A 72 -14.84 -4.59 -3.13
N ALA A 73 -15.48 -4.44 -1.99
CA ALA A 73 -14.82 -4.07 -0.73
C ALA A 73 -13.75 -5.09 -0.29
N ASP A 74 -13.96 -6.37 -0.62
CA ASP A 74 -13.05 -7.49 -0.40
C ASP A 74 -12.04 -7.69 -1.55
N CYS A 75 -11.93 -6.72 -2.46
CA CYS A 75 -11.12 -6.82 -3.68
C CYS A 75 -11.51 -8.00 -4.60
N GLY A 76 -12.70 -8.56 -4.44
CA GLY A 76 -13.17 -9.71 -5.22
C GLY A 76 -12.39 -11.00 -4.96
N GLY A 77 -11.76 -11.14 -3.80
CA GLY A 77 -10.93 -12.27 -3.41
C GLY A 77 -9.45 -12.18 -3.80
N LEU A 78 -9.07 -11.14 -4.55
CA LEU A 78 -7.68 -10.94 -4.99
C LEU A 78 -6.76 -10.56 -3.82
N ILE A 79 -5.52 -11.06 -3.86
CA ILE A 79 -4.50 -10.78 -2.84
C ILE A 79 -3.24 -10.26 -3.52
N SER A 80 -2.64 -9.22 -2.93
CA SER A 80 -1.33 -8.71 -3.34
C SER A 80 -0.39 -8.59 -2.14
N PHE A 81 0.84 -9.04 -2.31
CA PHE A 81 1.97 -8.78 -1.45
C PHE A 81 2.93 -7.86 -2.22
N ASN A 82 3.01 -6.61 -1.79
CA ASN A 82 3.76 -5.56 -2.50
C ASN A 82 5.23 -5.42 -2.05
N TYR A 83 5.79 -6.42 -1.37
CA TYR A 83 7.12 -6.34 -0.80
C TYR A 83 8.18 -6.50 -1.89
N ILE A 84 8.74 -5.39 -2.37
CA ILE A 84 9.91 -5.34 -3.26
C ILE A 84 11.21 -5.51 -2.45
N SER A 85 11.22 -5.01 -1.21
CA SER A 85 12.32 -5.15 -0.26
C SER A 85 11.83 -5.75 1.05
N GLY A 86 12.72 -5.96 2.00
CA GLY A 86 12.35 -6.37 3.35
C GLY A 86 11.36 -5.40 4.00
N GLU A 87 10.53 -5.94 4.88
CA GLU A 87 9.51 -5.19 5.62
C GLU A 87 9.60 -5.50 7.11
N PRO A 88 10.35 -4.67 7.88
CA PRO A 88 10.61 -4.92 9.30
C PRO A 88 9.34 -5.05 10.13
N VAL A 89 8.30 -4.27 9.83
CA VAL A 89 7.02 -4.30 10.58
C VAL A 89 6.36 -5.67 10.52
N THR A 90 6.56 -6.43 9.45
CA THR A 90 6.03 -7.80 9.29
C THR A 90 7.09 -8.88 9.46
N GLY A 91 8.36 -8.50 9.72
CA GLY A 91 9.46 -9.43 10.01
C GLY A 91 10.06 -10.09 8.77
N PHE A 92 9.87 -9.54 7.58
CA PHE A 92 10.49 -10.04 6.35
C PHE A 92 11.83 -9.36 6.09
N ALA A 93 12.91 -10.14 5.94
CA ALA A 93 14.24 -9.63 5.61
C ALA A 93 14.34 -9.23 4.13
N ASP A 94 13.74 -10.02 3.24
CA ASP A 94 13.74 -9.81 1.79
C ASP A 94 12.32 -9.73 1.27
N GLY A 95 12.12 -9.01 0.16
CA GLY A 95 10.85 -8.89 -0.52
C GLY A 95 10.80 -9.67 -1.83
N ARG A 96 9.61 -10.12 -2.18
CA ARG A 96 9.27 -10.61 -3.51
C ARG A 96 7.81 -10.34 -3.74
N PRO A 97 7.45 -9.36 -4.60
CA PRO A 97 6.06 -9.05 -4.89
C PRO A 97 5.33 -10.27 -5.46
N MET A 98 4.11 -10.46 -5.02
CA MET A 98 3.24 -11.54 -5.48
C MET A 98 1.82 -11.01 -5.66
N PHE A 99 1.20 -11.38 -6.79
CA PHE A 99 -0.22 -11.23 -7.00
C PHE A 99 -0.85 -12.63 -7.10
N VAL A 100 -1.86 -12.88 -6.27
CA VAL A 100 -2.49 -14.19 -6.14
C VAL A 100 -3.99 -14.09 -6.41
N ARG A 101 -4.50 -15.02 -7.18
CA ARG A 101 -5.93 -15.19 -7.43
C ARG A 101 -6.31 -16.65 -7.55
N SER A 102 -7.54 -16.98 -7.19
CA SER A 102 -8.17 -18.28 -7.45
C SER A 102 -9.02 -18.23 -8.72
N ALA A 103 -9.49 -19.39 -9.17
CA ALA A 103 -10.36 -19.49 -10.34
C ALA A 103 -11.72 -18.79 -10.14
N ASN A 104 -12.17 -18.67 -8.89
CA ASN A 104 -13.49 -18.13 -8.54
C ASN A 104 -13.45 -16.63 -8.18
N ASP A 105 -12.27 -16.01 -8.13
CA ASP A 105 -12.12 -14.61 -7.79
C ASP A 105 -12.64 -13.69 -8.89
N LYS A 106 -13.19 -12.54 -8.50
CA LYS A 106 -13.69 -11.55 -9.44
C LYS A 106 -12.53 -10.69 -9.97
N PHE A 107 -11.80 -11.23 -10.94
CA PHE A 107 -10.66 -10.56 -11.56
C PHE A 107 -11.15 -9.48 -12.54
N SER A 108 -11.14 -8.24 -12.11
CA SER A 108 -11.45 -7.04 -12.89
C SER A 108 -10.41 -5.96 -12.64
N LEU A 109 -10.30 -4.97 -13.53
CA LEU A 109 -9.38 -3.84 -13.33
C LEU A 109 -9.67 -3.08 -12.04
N ALA A 110 -10.96 -2.89 -11.69
CA ALA A 110 -11.36 -2.22 -10.45
C ALA A 110 -10.88 -2.98 -9.22
N ASN A 111 -11.11 -4.29 -9.15
CA ASN A 111 -10.66 -5.12 -8.04
C ASN A 111 -9.14 -5.23 -7.98
N PHE A 112 -8.48 -5.38 -9.12
CA PHE A 112 -7.02 -5.40 -9.23
C PHE A 112 -6.41 -4.13 -8.64
N MET A 113 -6.85 -2.96 -9.11
CA MET A 113 -6.35 -1.67 -8.62
C MET A 113 -6.64 -1.46 -7.13
N ARG A 114 -7.82 -1.85 -6.67
CA ARG A 114 -8.18 -1.79 -5.24
C ARG A 114 -7.28 -2.65 -4.38
N THR A 115 -6.96 -3.86 -4.84
CA THR A 115 -6.04 -4.78 -4.15
C THR A 115 -4.67 -4.15 -3.96
N HIS A 116 -4.10 -3.57 -5.01
CA HIS A 116 -2.78 -2.94 -4.95
C HIS A 116 -2.78 -1.64 -4.11
N LEU A 117 -3.86 -0.86 -4.14
CA LEU A 117 -4.01 0.29 -3.25
C LEU A 117 -4.07 -0.15 -1.77
N TYR A 118 -4.81 -1.20 -1.45
CA TYR A 118 -4.86 -1.72 -0.08
C TYR A 118 -3.50 -2.29 0.36
N ALA A 119 -2.81 -3.02 -0.52
CA ALA A 119 -1.48 -3.54 -0.23
C ALA A 119 -0.49 -2.42 0.10
N SER A 120 -0.56 -1.29 -0.60
CA SER A 120 0.36 -0.15 -0.40
C SER A 120 0.21 0.55 0.95
N VAL A 121 -0.94 0.39 1.63
CA VAL A 121 -1.20 0.96 2.96
C VAL A 121 -1.41 -0.09 4.06
N GLY A 122 -1.36 -1.39 3.70
CA GLY A 122 -1.68 -2.48 4.61
C GLY A 122 -0.77 -2.55 5.84
N VAL A 123 0.52 -2.30 5.68
CA VAL A 123 1.49 -2.30 6.78
C VAL A 123 1.22 -1.17 7.77
N LEU A 124 0.78 0.00 7.29
CA LEU A 124 0.39 1.12 8.14
C LEU A 124 -0.76 0.75 9.10
N LYS A 125 -1.69 -0.10 8.63
CA LYS A 125 -2.78 -0.59 9.49
C LYS A 125 -2.25 -1.38 10.69
N ILE A 126 -1.21 -2.20 10.53
CA ILE A 126 -0.61 -2.96 11.62
C ILE A 126 -0.10 -2.03 12.73
N GLY A 127 0.59 -0.96 12.35
CA GLY A 127 1.04 0.05 13.31
C GLY A 127 -0.12 0.78 13.99
N ASN A 128 -1.14 1.18 13.24
CA ASN A 128 -2.32 1.81 13.82
C ASN A 128 -3.05 0.88 14.81
N ASP A 129 -3.18 -0.40 14.50
CA ASP A 129 -3.81 -1.39 15.38
C ASP A 129 -3.04 -1.58 16.71
N ILE A 130 -1.74 -1.28 16.74
CA ILE A 130 -0.94 -1.28 17.97
C ILE A 130 -1.22 -0.02 18.79
N LEU A 131 -1.33 1.14 18.14
CA LEU A 131 -1.52 2.44 18.81
C LEU A 131 -2.93 2.62 19.40
N PHE A 132 -3.94 2.02 18.80
CA PHE A 132 -5.34 2.19 19.19
C PHE A 132 -5.91 1.04 20.02
N LYS A 133 -5.05 0.16 20.55
CA LYS A 133 -5.40 -0.87 21.54
C LYS A 133 -5.21 -0.36 22.97
#